data_800f50e527f9e384c642305cf0f125e1
#
_entry.id   800f50e527f9e384c642305cf0f125e1
#
_cell.length_a   1.000
_cell.length_b   1.000
_cell.length_c   1.000
_cell.angle_alpha   90.00
_cell.angle_beta   90.00
_cell.angle_gamma   90.00
#
_symmetry.space_group_name_H-M   'P 1'
#
loop_
_entity.id
_entity.type
_entity.pdbx_description
1 polymer ?
#
loop_
_entity_poly.entity_id
_entity_poly.type
_entity_poly.pdbx_seq_one_letter_code
_entity_poly.pdbx_strand_id
1 'polypeptide(L)'
;FTVPEEFDTSRNYEITFWAKNDTNKTQTEIYKKAIADFEALYPNITVNLNLYTDYGKIYNDVITNISTNTTPNVCITYPDHIATYLTGQNTVVPLDDLFADEKYGLGGTELAYDGPAREEVIPQFLNECSIDGHYYAVPYMRSTEACYVNKTYVENLGYTLPDVLTWDFIWEVSEAATAQNADGTYVVNGQNVLIPFIYKSTDNMMIQMLK
;
A
#
# COMPACT_ATOMS: atom_id res chain seq x y z
N PHE A 1 9.29 8.84 22.87
CA PHE A 1 8.02 8.15 23.11
C PHE A 1 8.27 7.00 24.06
N THR A 2 7.42 6.85 25.06
CA THR A 2 7.46 5.73 26.00
C THR A 2 6.05 5.14 26.10
N VAL A 3 5.94 3.83 25.98
CA VAL A 3 4.66 3.13 26.17
C VAL A 3 4.26 3.26 27.63
N PRO A 4 3.05 3.75 27.97
CA PRO A 4 2.61 3.88 29.34
C PRO A 4 2.35 2.47 29.96
N GLU A 5 2.52 2.35 31.27
CA GLU A 5 2.19 1.10 31.98
C GLU A 5 0.69 0.76 31.90
N GLU A 6 -0.15 1.80 31.89
CA GLU A 6 -1.62 1.69 31.76
C GLU A 6 -2.15 2.81 30.86
N PHE A 7 -3.14 2.49 30.05
CA PHE A 7 -3.84 3.49 29.25
C PHE A 7 -4.84 4.25 30.15
N ASP A 8 -4.70 5.58 30.20
CA ASP A 8 -5.55 6.43 31.02
C ASP A 8 -6.93 6.63 30.37
N THR A 9 -7.91 5.85 30.81
CA THR A 9 -9.31 5.94 30.36
C THR A 9 -10.09 7.09 30.98
N SER A 10 -9.54 7.80 31.97
CA SER A 10 -10.20 8.95 32.60
C SER A 10 -10.14 10.23 31.78
N ARG A 11 -9.28 10.27 30.78
CA ARG A 11 -9.09 11.42 29.87
C ARG A 11 -9.74 11.17 28.54
N ASN A 12 -10.26 12.23 27.93
CA ASN A 12 -10.70 12.21 26.54
C ASN A 12 -9.54 12.57 25.62
N TYR A 13 -9.43 11.83 24.51
CA TYR A 13 -8.41 12.03 23.49
C TYR A 13 -9.09 12.29 22.14
N GLU A 14 -8.55 13.24 21.40
CA GLU A 14 -8.88 13.44 20.01
C GLU A 14 -7.65 13.11 19.16
N ILE A 15 -7.82 12.22 18.18
CA ILE A 15 -6.77 11.87 17.22
C ILE A 15 -7.23 12.17 15.81
N THR A 16 -6.31 12.59 14.98
CA THR A 16 -6.54 12.83 13.55
C THR A 16 -5.99 11.67 12.74
N PHE A 17 -6.80 11.15 11.83
CA PHE A 17 -6.44 10.11 10.89
C PHE A 17 -6.55 10.63 9.46
N TRP A 18 -5.43 10.70 8.73
CA TRP A 18 -5.40 11.10 7.33
C TRP A 18 -5.30 9.89 6.43
N ALA A 19 -6.32 9.67 5.61
CA ALA A 19 -6.44 8.51 4.75
C ALA A 19 -6.70 8.90 3.29
N LYS A 20 -6.19 8.08 2.37
CA LYS A 20 -6.55 8.22 0.96
C LYS A 20 -7.94 7.62 0.73
N ASN A 21 -8.77 8.39 0.06
CA ASN A 21 -10.02 7.93 -0.50
C ASN A 21 -9.81 7.63 -1.98
N ASP A 22 -9.84 6.38 -2.39
CA ASP A 22 -10.06 6.07 -3.78
C ASP A 22 -11.46 6.56 -4.20
N THR A 23 -11.66 6.78 -5.49
CA THR A 23 -12.97 7.17 -6.05
C THR A 23 -14.10 6.18 -5.69
N ASN A 24 -13.75 5.08 -5.06
CA ASN A 24 -14.66 4.07 -4.55
C ASN A 24 -15.23 4.48 -3.19
N LYS A 25 -16.52 4.79 -3.15
CA LYS A 25 -17.25 5.11 -1.92
C LYS A 25 -17.18 4.02 -0.85
N THR A 26 -17.01 2.77 -1.25
CA THR A 26 -16.91 1.61 -0.35
C THR A 26 -15.74 1.74 0.62
N GLN A 27 -14.59 2.25 0.18
CA GLN A 27 -13.43 2.44 1.04
C GLN A 27 -13.70 3.49 2.13
N THR A 28 -14.38 4.58 1.79
CA THR A 28 -14.79 5.60 2.77
C THR A 28 -15.68 5.01 3.86
N GLU A 29 -16.64 4.19 3.48
CA GLU A 29 -17.55 3.55 4.43
C GLU A 29 -16.82 2.50 5.31
N ILE A 30 -15.82 1.82 4.78
CA ILE A 30 -14.94 0.93 5.56
C ILE A 30 -14.19 1.72 6.63
N TYR A 31 -13.58 2.87 6.29
CA TYR A 31 -12.90 3.71 7.29
C TYR A 31 -13.85 4.22 8.36
N LYS A 32 -15.01 4.73 7.98
CA LYS A 32 -16.01 5.20 8.93
C LYS A 32 -16.50 4.10 9.86
N LYS A 33 -16.73 2.90 9.31
CA LYS A 33 -17.12 1.76 10.12
C LYS A 33 -16.02 1.35 11.08
N ALA A 34 -14.78 1.24 10.64
CA ALA A 34 -13.64 0.90 11.48
C ALA A 34 -13.45 1.92 12.62
N ILE A 35 -13.62 3.21 12.34
CA ILE A 35 -13.58 4.27 13.34
C ILE A 35 -14.71 4.10 14.35
N ALA A 36 -15.94 3.89 13.89
CA ALA A 36 -17.09 3.70 14.79
C ALA A 36 -16.92 2.46 15.68
N ASP A 37 -16.41 1.35 15.13
CA ASP A 37 -16.10 0.13 15.90
C ASP A 37 -15.00 0.40 16.93
N PHE A 38 -13.96 1.15 16.58
CA PHE A 38 -12.88 1.54 17.49
C PHE A 38 -13.37 2.45 18.62
N GLU A 39 -14.14 3.49 18.31
CA GLU A 39 -14.70 4.42 19.30
C GLU A 39 -15.69 3.72 20.25
N ALA A 40 -16.39 2.67 19.78
CA ALA A 40 -17.24 1.83 20.62
C ALA A 40 -16.43 1.03 21.65
N LEU A 41 -15.20 0.59 21.30
CA LEU A 41 -14.29 -0.10 22.22
C LEU A 41 -13.56 0.87 23.15
N TYR A 42 -13.26 2.07 22.69
CA TYR A 42 -12.53 3.11 23.41
C TYR A 42 -13.33 4.43 23.43
N PRO A 43 -14.40 4.51 24.24
CA PRO A 43 -15.35 5.62 24.19
C PRO A 43 -14.76 6.97 24.64
N ASN A 44 -13.57 6.97 25.20
CA ASN A 44 -12.81 8.16 25.56
C ASN A 44 -11.88 8.66 24.43
N ILE A 45 -11.88 8.01 23.26
CA ILE A 45 -11.12 8.43 22.09
C ILE A 45 -12.07 8.82 20.97
N THR A 46 -11.86 9.99 20.38
CA THR A 46 -12.54 10.45 19.16
C THR A 46 -11.55 10.48 18.00
N VAL A 47 -11.93 9.91 16.85
CA VAL A 47 -11.10 9.86 15.65
C VAL A 47 -11.63 10.79 14.57
N ASN A 48 -10.90 11.86 14.27
CA ASN A 48 -11.21 12.80 13.21
C ASN A 48 -10.60 12.32 11.89
N LEU A 49 -11.44 11.83 10.98
CA LEU A 49 -11.03 11.33 9.66
C LEU A 49 -10.93 12.46 8.63
N ASN A 50 -9.75 12.63 8.04
CA ASN A 50 -9.53 13.49 6.88
C ASN A 50 -9.23 12.65 5.64
N LEU A 51 -10.02 12.82 4.59
CA LEU A 51 -9.89 12.07 3.33
C LEU A 51 -9.18 12.90 2.26
N TYR A 52 -8.20 12.30 1.64
CA TYR A 52 -7.38 12.86 0.57
C TYR A 52 -7.63 12.11 -0.74
N THR A 53 -7.46 12.79 -1.86
CA THR A 53 -7.64 12.20 -3.20
C THR A 53 -6.45 11.34 -3.64
N ASP A 54 -5.25 11.63 -3.14
CA ASP A 54 -4.03 10.90 -3.47
C ASP A 54 -2.99 10.95 -2.33
N TYR A 55 -2.03 10.04 -2.36
CA TYR A 55 -0.97 9.95 -1.36
C TYR A 55 0.02 11.12 -1.42
N GLY A 56 0.23 11.71 -2.60
CA GLY A 56 1.10 12.88 -2.79
C GLY A 56 0.57 14.10 -2.04
N LYS A 57 -0.77 14.28 -1.97
CA LYS A 57 -1.36 15.34 -1.17
C LYS A 57 -1.14 15.12 0.32
N ILE A 58 -1.32 13.89 0.82
CA ILE A 58 -1.01 13.58 2.22
C ILE A 58 0.47 13.91 2.49
N TYR A 59 1.38 13.47 1.63
CA TYR A 59 2.80 13.73 1.74
C TYR A 59 3.13 15.22 1.85
N ASN A 60 2.63 16.03 0.92
CA ASN A 60 2.87 17.47 0.89
C ASN A 60 2.28 18.18 2.11
N ASP A 61 1.08 17.79 2.52
CA ASP A 61 0.41 18.40 3.67
C ASP A 61 1.12 18.01 4.98
N VAL A 62 1.59 16.77 5.14
CA VAL A 62 2.41 16.40 6.30
C VAL A 62 3.66 17.26 6.38
N ILE A 63 4.43 17.40 5.29
CA ILE A 63 5.65 18.24 5.26
C ILE A 63 5.33 19.69 5.64
N THR A 64 4.28 20.25 5.07
CA THR A 64 3.87 21.63 5.36
C THR A 64 3.49 21.81 6.83
N ASN A 65 2.81 20.84 7.41
CA ASN A 65 2.34 20.90 8.80
C ASN A 65 3.42 20.57 9.85
N ILE A 66 4.59 20.03 9.46
CA ILE A 66 5.71 19.83 10.37
C ILE A 66 6.14 21.16 11.01
N SER A 67 6.26 22.21 10.22
CA SER A 67 6.72 23.52 10.71
C SER A 67 5.72 24.21 11.65
N THR A 68 4.46 23.87 11.58
CA THR A 68 3.37 24.42 12.41
C THR A 68 2.99 23.51 13.57
N ASN A 69 3.59 22.32 13.65
CA ASN A 69 3.26 21.29 14.65
C ASN A 69 1.77 20.87 14.62
N THR A 70 1.23 20.76 13.41
CA THR A 70 -0.17 20.39 13.16
C THR A 70 -0.30 19.12 12.29
N THR A 71 0.74 18.29 12.31
CA THR A 71 0.74 16.98 11.64
C THR A 71 -0.34 16.06 12.21
N PRO A 72 -0.86 15.10 11.43
CA PRO A 72 -1.83 14.14 11.95
C PRO A 72 -1.20 13.20 13.00
N ASN A 73 -2.04 12.63 13.85
CA ASN A 73 -1.59 11.58 14.77
C ASN A 73 -1.30 10.28 14.02
N VAL A 74 -2.12 9.96 13.01
CA VAL A 74 -1.96 8.79 12.14
C VAL A 74 -2.23 9.18 10.69
N CYS A 75 -1.41 8.71 9.76
CA CYS A 75 -1.69 8.85 8.34
C CYS A 75 -1.31 7.60 7.56
N ILE A 76 -2.01 7.36 6.45
CA ILE A 76 -1.59 6.35 5.47
C ILE A 76 -0.54 7.00 4.57
N THR A 77 0.62 6.36 4.46
CA THR A 77 1.75 6.90 3.71
C THR A 77 2.58 5.78 3.08
N TYR A 78 3.54 6.13 2.24
CA TYR A 78 4.55 5.18 1.74
C TYR A 78 5.79 5.18 2.64
N PRO A 79 6.52 4.05 2.74
CA PRO A 79 7.75 3.99 3.53
C PRO A 79 8.82 5.02 3.14
N ASP A 80 8.98 5.29 1.84
CA ASP A 80 9.91 6.30 1.31
C ASP A 80 9.53 7.74 1.70
N HIS A 81 8.23 8.04 1.85
CA HIS A 81 7.78 9.33 2.36
C HIS A 81 8.19 9.55 3.82
N ILE A 82 8.22 8.49 4.64
CA ILE A 82 8.63 8.56 6.05
C ILE A 82 10.07 9.06 6.16
N ALA A 83 10.96 8.65 5.27
CA ALA A 83 12.35 9.12 5.25
C ALA A 83 12.44 10.65 5.16
N THR A 84 11.55 11.28 4.39
CA THR A 84 11.45 12.74 4.33
C THR A 84 10.89 13.33 5.62
N TYR A 85 9.88 12.71 6.22
CA TYR A 85 9.31 13.21 7.48
C TYR A 85 10.31 13.18 8.62
N LEU A 86 11.22 12.20 8.64
CA LEU A 86 12.29 12.07 9.63
C LEU A 86 13.36 13.18 9.56
N THR A 87 13.36 13.99 8.50
CA THR A 87 14.23 15.20 8.45
C THR A 87 13.80 16.27 9.46
N GLY A 88 12.55 16.24 9.92
CA GLY A 88 12.07 17.06 11.03
C GLY A 88 12.41 16.43 12.39
N GLN A 89 12.58 17.26 13.42
CA GLN A 89 12.83 16.74 14.77
C GLN A 89 11.54 16.18 15.39
N ASN A 90 11.58 14.95 15.86
CA ASN A 90 10.47 14.29 16.56
C ASN A 90 9.12 14.28 15.78
N THR A 91 9.19 14.18 14.46
CA THR A 91 8.01 14.22 13.60
C THR A 91 7.33 12.87 13.44
N VAL A 92 8.09 11.79 13.53
CA VAL A 92 7.55 10.41 13.45
C VAL A 92 7.97 9.65 14.70
N VAL A 93 7.02 8.96 15.29
CA VAL A 93 7.25 8.14 16.50
C VAL A 93 7.90 6.82 16.09
N PRO A 94 9.06 6.44 16.64
CA PRO A 94 9.58 5.08 16.50
C PRO A 94 8.67 4.10 17.24
N LEU A 95 8.36 2.98 16.59
CA LEU A 95 7.39 2.01 17.07
C LEU A 95 8.03 0.78 17.74
N ASP A 96 9.36 0.75 17.86
CA ASP A 96 10.10 -0.41 18.36
C ASP A 96 9.63 -0.83 19.76
N ASP A 97 9.54 0.12 20.68
CA ASP A 97 9.09 -0.13 22.06
C ASP A 97 7.63 -0.58 22.09
N LEU A 98 6.79 0.02 21.23
CA LEU A 98 5.39 -0.38 21.12
C LEU A 98 5.25 -1.80 20.55
N PHE A 99 6.03 -2.16 19.53
CA PHE A 99 6.00 -3.52 18.96
C PHE A 99 6.52 -4.58 19.92
N ALA A 100 7.37 -4.20 20.87
CA ALA A 100 7.88 -5.10 21.91
C ALA A 100 6.98 -5.16 23.16
N ASP A 101 6.00 -4.26 23.26
CA ASP A 101 5.12 -4.19 24.44
C ASP A 101 4.09 -5.32 24.41
N GLU A 102 4.02 -6.08 25.52
CA GLU A 102 3.12 -7.23 25.63
C GLU A 102 1.66 -6.84 25.83
N LYS A 103 1.38 -5.62 26.31
CA LYS A 103 0.03 -5.14 26.61
C LYS A 103 -0.61 -4.46 25.38
N TYR A 104 0.11 -3.53 24.76
CA TYR A 104 -0.43 -2.60 23.75
C TYR A 104 0.19 -2.77 22.37
N GLY A 105 1.14 -3.69 22.23
CA GLY A 105 1.80 -3.98 20.95
C GLY A 105 0.91 -4.81 20.00
N LEU A 106 1.54 -5.34 18.96
CA LEU A 106 0.86 -6.21 17.99
C LEU A 106 0.42 -7.51 18.69
N GLY A 107 -0.88 -7.77 18.71
CA GLY A 107 -1.47 -8.89 19.46
C GLY A 107 -1.45 -8.70 20.98
N GLY A 108 -1.35 -7.46 21.45
CA GLY A 108 -1.21 -7.12 22.87
C GLY A 108 -2.40 -7.57 23.72
N THR A 109 -2.12 -7.97 24.97
CA THR A 109 -3.09 -8.60 25.89
C THR A 109 -4.15 -7.63 26.43
N GLU A 110 -3.86 -6.32 26.42
CA GLU A 110 -4.76 -5.27 26.92
C GLU A 110 -5.53 -4.55 25.79
N LEU A 111 -5.38 -5.02 24.54
CA LEU A 111 -6.17 -4.49 23.44
C LEU A 111 -7.61 -4.97 23.52
N ALA A 112 -8.57 -4.07 23.33
CA ALA A 112 -9.99 -4.40 23.35
C ALA A 112 -10.48 -5.14 22.08
N TYR A 113 -9.58 -5.45 21.15
CA TYR A 113 -9.86 -6.19 19.92
C TYR A 113 -8.76 -7.23 19.67
N ASP A 114 -9.13 -8.28 18.95
CA ASP A 114 -8.20 -9.32 18.53
C ASP A 114 -7.46 -8.84 17.27
N GLY A 115 -6.28 -8.26 17.47
CA GLY A 115 -5.40 -7.78 16.42
C GLY A 115 -4.34 -8.82 16.05
N PRO A 116 -3.70 -8.69 14.89
CA PRO A 116 -2.67 -9.64 14.47
C PRO A 116 -1.47 -9.59 15.41
N ALA A 117 -0.95 -10.75 15.79
CA ALA A 117 0.34 -10.86 16.44
C ALA A 117 1.46 -10.48 15.46
N ARG A 118 2.64 -10.11 15.99
CA ARG A 118 3.78 -9.71 15.16
C ARG A 118 4.18 -10.78 14.14
N GLU A 119 4.08 -12.05 14.51
CA GLU A 119 4.45 -13.21 13.70
C GLU A 119 3.47 -13.43 12.53
N GLU A 120 2.27 -12.87 12.61
CA GLU A 120 1.27 -12.92 11.54
C GLU A 120 1.46 -11.81 10.50
N VAL A 121 2.24 -10.78 10.84
CA VAL A 121 2.60 -9.71 9.90
C VAL A 121 3.70 -10.22 8.96
N ILE A 122 3.48 -10.13 7.65
CA ILE A 122 4.44 -10.58 6.64
C ILE A 122 5.78 -9.86 6.84
N PRO A 123 6.88 -10.58 7.14
CA PRO A 123 8.15 -9.96 7.52
C PRO A 123 8.72 -9.00 6.48
N GLN A 124 8.55 -9.31 5.18
CA GLN A 124 9.02 -8.44 4.09
C GLN A 124 8.33 -7.07 4.14
N PHE A 125 7.03 -7.03 4.42
CA PHE A 125 6.29 -5.79 4.48
C PHE A 125 6.60 -5.00 5.74
N LEU A 126 6.82 -5.69 6.86
CA LEU A 126 7.24 -5.04 8.09
C LEU A 126 8.64 -4.44 7.95
N ASN A 127 9.57 -5.15 7.32
CA ASN A 127 10.94 -4.66 7.10
C ASN A 127 10.98 -3.42 6.19
N GLU A 128 10.06 -3.27 5.24
CA GLU A 128 9.95 -2.06 4.44
C GLU A 128 9.54 -0.82 5.26
N CYS A 129 8.97 -1.01 6.44
CA CYS A 129 8.61 0.05 7.38
C CYS A 129 9.76 0.44 8.32
N SER A 130 10.94 -0.17 8.14
CA SER A 130 12.14 0.10 8.94
C SER A 130 13.09 1.05 8.19
N ILE A 131 13.59 2.06 8.90
CA ILE A 131 14.62 3.00 8.43
C ILE A 131 15.70 3.06 9.52
N ASP A 132 16.95 2.87 9.14
CA ASP A 132 18.09 2.85 10.05
C ASP A 132 17.94 1.89 11.25
N GLY A 133 17.22 0.79 11.04
CA GLY A 133 16.99 -0.25 12.04
C GLY A 133 15.83 0.00 13.00
N HIS A 134 15.07 1.07 12.82
CA HIS A 134 13.90 1.43 13.62
C HIS A 134 12.61 1.35 12.80
N TYR A 135 11.53 0.85 13.39
CA TYR A 135 10.22 0.81 12.77
C TYR A 135 9.47 2.12 12.97
N TYR A 136 8.93 2.67 11.89
CA TYR A 136 8.17 3.93 11.90
C TYR A 136 6.74 3.80 11.36
N ALA A 137 6.38 2.62 10.88
CA ALA A 137 5.02 2.36 10.39
C ALA A 137 4.63 0.90 10.59
N VAL A 138 3.34 0.65 10.43
CA VAL A 138 2.74 -0.69 10.34
C VAL A 138 2.30 -0.92 8.90
N PRO A 139 2.61 -2.06 8.26
CA PRO A 139 2.11 -2.34 6.93
C PRO A 139 0.59 -2.46 6.96
N TYR A 140 -0.08 -1.70 6.08
CA TYR A 140 -1.54 -1.68 6.00
C TYR A 140 -2.07 -2.28 4.71
N MET A 141 -1.67 -1.76 3.56
CA MET A 141 -2.06 -2.26 2.25
C MET A 141 -0.84 -2.36 1.35
N ARG A 142 -0.70 -3.48 0.65
CA ARG A 142 0.35 -3.67 -0.37
C ARG A 142 -0.30 -4.10 -1.65
N SER A 143 -0.03 -3.37 -2.71
CA SER A 143 -0.40 -3.75 -4.07
C SER A 143 0.77 -4.43 -4.77
N THR A 144 0.46 -5.25 -5.76
CA THR A 144 1.45 -5.86 -6.64
C THR A 144 1.05 -5.67 -8.08
N GLU A 145 2.02 -5.71 -8.96
CA GLU A 145 1.79 -5.80 -10.40
C GLU A 145 1.62 -7.28 -10.77
N ALA A 146 0.69 -7.55 -11.68
CA ALA A 146 0.47 -8.88 -12.23
C ALA A 146 0.26 -8.78 -13.74
N CYS A 147 0.93 -9.68 -14.48
CA CYS A 147 0.72 -9.80 -15.91
C CYS A 147 -0.45 -10.76 -16.18
N TYR A 148 -1.50 -10.24 -16.79
CA TYR A 148 -2.62 -11.05 -17.28
C TYR A 148 -2.37 -11.45 -18.71
N VAL A 149 -2.34 -12.76 -18.97
CA VAL A 149 -2.05 -13.31 -20.28
C VAL A 149 -3.29 -14.03 -20.83
N ASN A 150 -3.67 -13.73 -22.06
CA ASN A 150 -4.63 -14.53 -22.80
C ASN A 150 -3.94 -15.82 -23.30
N LYS A 151 -3.94 -16.85 -22.45
CA LYS A 151 -3.24 -18.10 -22.69
C LYS A 151 -3.68 -18.74 -24.01
N THR A 152 -4.98 -18.82 -24.27
CA THR A 152 -5.52 -19.42 -25.49
C THR A 152 -5.02 -18.70 -26.75
N TYR A 153 -4.89 -17.37 -26.69
CA TYR A 153 -4.37 -16.61 -27.82
C TYR A 153 -2.87 -16.89 -28.06
N VAL A 154 -2.09 -16.94 -27.00
CA VAL A 154 -0.65 -17.27 -27.05
C VAL A 154 -0.43 -18.66 -27.64
N GLU A 155 -1.20 -19.65 -27.18
CA GLU A 155 -1.16 -21.02 -27.69
C GLU A 155 -1.59 -21.12 -29.16
N ASN A 156 -2.57 -20.35 -29.59
CA ASN A 156 -3.00 -20.30 -31.00
C ASN A 156 -1.94 -19.66 -31.93
N LEU A 157 -1.06 -18.81 -31.38
CA LEU A 157 0.12 -18.31 -32.09
C LEU A 157 1.26 -19.36 -32.19
N GLY A 158 1.11 -20.53 -31.56
CA GLY A 158 2.11 -21.60 -31.54
C GLY A 158 3.13 -21.51 -30.41
N TYR A 159 2.90 -20.63 -29.44
CA TYR A 159 3.77 -20.48 -28.28
C TYR A 159 3.27 -21.26 -27.06
N THR A 160 4.18 -21.69 -26.23
CA THR A 160 3.90 -22.26 -24.91
C THR A 160 4.29 -21.25 -23.85
N LEU A 161 3.38 -20.96 -22.90
CA LEU A 161 3.70 -20.08 -21.78
C LEU A 161 4.80 -20.69 -20.90
N PRO A 162 5.90 -19.98 -20.66
CA PRO A 162 6.92 -20.41 -19.73
C PRO A 162 6.44 -20.27 -18.28
N ASP A 163 7.06 -20.99 -17.36
CA ASP A 163 6.81 -20.84 -15.91
C ASP A 163 7.19 -19.44 -15.40
N VAL A 164 8.19 -18.83 -16.02
CA VAL A 164 8.63 -17.44 -15.72
C VAL A 164 8.57 -16.62 -16.99
N LEU A 165 7.74 -15.58 -16.98
CA LEU A 165 7.65 -14.63 -18.09
C LEU A 165 8.88 -13.74 -18.11
N THR A 166 9.47 -13.58 -19.30
CA THR A 166 10.56 -12.66 -19.57
C THR A 166 10.10 -11.55 -20.54
N TRP A 167 10.79 -10.44 -20.55
CA TRP A 167 10.53 -9.38 -21.52
C TRP A 167 10.75 -9.84 -22.95
N ASP A 168 11.77 -10.66 -23.21
CA ASP A 168 12.03 -11.23 -24.54
C ASP A 168 10.84 -12.05 -25.04
N PHE A 169 10.27 -12.90 -24.17
CA PHE A 169 9.07 -13.67 -24.51
C PHE A 169 7.87 -12.78 -24.80
N ILE A 170 7.65 -11.72 -24.00
CA ILE A 170 6.56 -10.76 -24.20
C ILE A 170 6.73 -10.05 -25.55
N TRP A 171 7.95 -9.62 -25.91
CA TRP A 171 8.23 -8.98 -27.17
C TRP A 171 8.02 -9.92 -28.37
N GLU A 172 8.56 -11.13 -28.30
CA GLU A 172 8.42 -12.13 -29.37
C GLU A 172 6.95 -12.47 -29.64
N VAL A 173 6.15 -12.74 -28.60
CA VAL A 173 4.72 -13.01 -28.76
C VAL A 173 3.97 -11.78 -29.26
N SER A 174 4.36 -10.60 -28.85
CA SER A 174 3.73 -9.34 -29.30
C SER A 174 3.99 -9.08 -30.78
N GLU A 175 5.19 -9.34 -31.27
CA GLU A 175 5.52 -9.27 -32.69
C GLU A 175 4.72 -10.29 -33.51
N ALA A 176 4.66 -11.53 -33.04
CA ALA A 176 3.86 -12.57 -33.68
C ALA A 176 2.35 -12.23 -33.73
N ALA A 177 1.82 -11.63 -32.66
CA ALA A 177 0.42 -11.24 -32.57
C ALA A 177 0.04 -10.11 -33.57
N THR A 178 0.99 -9.26 -33.93
CA THR A 178 0.80 -8.16 -34.89
C THR A 178 1.23 -8.53 -36.30
N ALA A 179 1.82 -9.70 -36.52
CA ALA A 179 2.27 -10.17 -37.81
C ALA A 179 1.09 -10.40 -38.76
N GLN A 180 1.32 -10.12 -40.05
CA GLN A 180 0.33 -10.36 -41.10
C GLN A 180 0.82 -11.44 -42.06
N ASN A 181 -0.14 -12.19 -42.60
CA ASN A 181 0.07 -13.09 -43.72
C ASN A 181 0.30 -12.32 -44.99
N ALA A 182 0.74 -12.98 -46.06
CA ALA A 182 1.00 -12.36 -47.36
C ALA A 182 -0.24 -11.68 -47.98
N ASP A 183 -1.44 -12.10 -47.59
CA ASP A 183 -2.71 -11.52 -48.02
C ASP A 183 -3.20 -10.33 -47.14
N GLY A 184 -2.39 -9.91 -46.16
CA GLY A 184 -2.69 -8.83 -45.24
C GLY A 184 -3.62 -9.23 -44.08
N THR A 185 -4.00 -10.52 -43.94
CA THR A 185 -4.75 -11.01 -42.79
C THR A 185 -3.83 -11.28 -41.61
N TYR A 186 -4.37 -11.20 -40.40
CA TYR A 186 -3.61 -11.50 -39.17
C TYR A 186 -3.51 -13.02 -38.95
N VAL A 187 -2.41 -13.45 -38.29
CA VAL A 187 -2.05 -14.87 -38.15
C VAL A 187 -3.12 -15.68 -37.44
N VAL A 188 -3.77 -15.13 -36.41
CA VAL A 188 -4.79 -15.84 -35.64
C VAL A 188 -6.20 -15.42 -36.07
N ASN A 189 -6.89 -16.30 -36.80
CA ASN A 189 -8.28 -16.15 -37.21
C ASN A 189 -8.61 -14.84 -37.96
N GLY A 190 -7.62 -14.21 -38.60
CA GLY A 190 -7.79 -12.91 -39.24
C GLY A 190 -8.03 -11.77 -38.24
N GLN A 191 -7.86 -12.00 -36.94
CA GLN A 191 -8.15 -11.04 -35.90
C GLN A 191 -7.08 -9.96 -35.83
N ASN A 192 -7.52 -8.72 -35.94
CA ASN A 192 -6.63 -7.57 -35.83
C ASN A 192 -6.26 -7.34 -34.35
N VAL A 193 -4.96 -7.38 -34.06
CA VAL A 193 -4.41 -7.01 -32.74
C VAL A 193 -3.66 -5.69 -32.89
N LEU A 194 -4.30 -4.60 -32.47
CA LEU A 194 -3.71 -3.26 -32.50
C LEU A 194 -2.73 -3.03 -31.36
N ILE A 195 -3.00 -3.63 -30.21
CA ILE A 195 -2.20 -3.45 -29.00
C ILE A 195 -1.96 -4.84 -28.39
N PRO A 196 -0.80 -5.47 -28.69
CA PRO A 196 -0.51 -6.83 -28.23
C PRO A 196 -0.14 -6.87 -26.73
N PHE A 197 0.36 -5.75 -26.20
CA PHE A 197 0.76 -5.62 -24.80
C PHE A 197 0.45 -4.22 -24.26
N ILE A 198 -0.08 -4.14 -23.06
CA ILE A 198 -0.34 -2.88 -22.36
C ILE A 198 0.30 -2.94 -20.97
N TYR A 199 1.05 -1.90 -20.64
CA TYR A 199 1.48 -1.64 -19.28
C TYR A 199 0.63 -0.51 -18.67
N LYS A 200 0.08 -0.73 -17.48
CA LYS A 200 -0.89 0.19 -16.87
C LYS A 200 -0.28 1.56 -16.50
N SER A 201 0.98 1.58 -16.08
CA SER A 201 1.62 2.77 -15.50
C SER A 201 3.05 2.89 -16.00
N THR A 202 3.42 4.07 -16.54
CA THR A 202 4.78 4.35 -16.99
C THR A 202 5.79 4.25 -15.83
N ASP A 203 5.44 4.76 -14.66
CA ASP A 203 6.33 4.76 -13.49
C ASP A 203 6.62 3.34 -13.03
N ASN A 204 5.56 2.52 -12.90
CA ASN A 204 5.73 1.13 -12.51
C ASN A 204 6.49 0.32 -13.57
N MET A 205 6.26 0.60 -14.85
CA MET A 205 7.01 -0.03 -15.94
C MET A 205 8.51 0.26 -15.82
N MET A 206 8.89 1.51 -15.59
CA MET A 206 10.29 1.90 -15.41
C MET A 206 10.94 1.18 -14.23
N ILE A 207 10.24 1.10 -13.10
CA ILE A 207 10.72 0.38 -11.92
C ILE A 207 10.94 -1.11 -12.21
N GLN A 208 10.02 -1.75 -12.94
CA GLN A 208 10.14 -3.17 -13.29
C GLN A 208 11.22 -3.46 -14.32
N MET A 209 11.47 -2.55 -15.25
CA MET A 209 12.54 -2.68 -16.25
C MET A 209 13.95 -2.46 -15.69
N LEU A 210 14.06 -1.77 -14.55
CA LEU A 210 15.34 -1.50 -13.88
C LEU A 210 15.76 -2.57 -12.86
N LYS A 211 14.88 -3.53 -12.58
CA LYS A 211 15.16 -4.68 -11.71
C LYS A 211 15.71 -5.86 -12.51
#